data_540f5d01f3afb43b25a9df87db901d05
#
_entry.id   540f5d01f3afb43b25a9df87db901d05
#
_cell.length_a   1.000
_cell.length_b   1.000
_cell.length_c   1.000
_cell.angle_alpha   90.00
_cell.angle_beta   90.00
_cell.angle_gamma   90.00
#
_symmetry.space_group_name_H-M   'P 1'
#
loop_
_entity.id
_entity.type
_entity.pdbx_description
1 polymer ?
#
loop_
_entity_poly.entity_id
_entity_poly.type
_entity_poly.pdbx_seq_one_letter_code
_entity_poly.pdbx_strand_id
1 'polypeptide(L)'
;MDTKIALIGIIVESAEAATPLNYLLHEYGPYIVGRMGIPYSKKEVNIISVVIDAPENVISALSGKLGRIGGISVKTMIAKTKNK
;
A
#
# COMPACT_ATOMS: atom_id res chain seq x y z
N MET A 1 7.90 8.89 -18.92
CA MET A 1 8.56 8.16 -17.82
C MET A 1 7.90 6.80 -17.63
N ASP A 2 8.72 5.78 -17.54
CA ASP A 2 8.19 4.43 -17.39
C ASP A 2 7.58 4.22 -16.02
N THR A 3 6.41 3.61 -16.02
CA THR A 3 5.75 3.25 -14.78
C THR A 3 5.60 1.74 -14.71
N LYS A 4 5.38 1.26 -13.52
CA LYS A 4 5.14 -0.16 -13.28
C LYS A 4 3.91 -0.33 -12.40
N ILE A 5 3.25 -1.47 -12.59
CA ILE A 5 2.14 -1.83 -11.72
C ILE A 5 2.72 -2.53 -10.50
N ALA A 6 2.24 -2.17 -9.34
CA ALA A 6 2.60 -2.85 -8.10
C ALA A 6 1.35 -3.14 -7.28
N LEU A 7 1.41 -4.23 -6.55
CA LEU A 7 0.37 -4.62 -5.62
C LEU A 7 0.98 -4.56 -4.23
N ILE A 8 0.35 -3.79 -3.35
CA ILE A 8 0.82 -3.63 -1.99
C ILE A 8 -0.20 -4.25 -1.05
N GLY A 9 0.22 -5.28 -0.32
CA GLY A 9 -0.62 -5.92 0.68
C GLY A 9 -0.28 -5.36 2.05
N ILE A 10 -1.31 -4.98 2.81
CA ILE A 10 -1.14 -4.36 4.11
C ILE A 10 -2.07 -5.04 5.09
N ILE A 11 -1.52 -5.45 6.24
CA ILE A 11 -2.34 -5.97 7.34
C ILE A 11 -2.19 -4.98 8.48
N VAL A 12 -3.31 -4.38 8.88
CA VAL A 12 -3.34 -3.39 9.94
C VAL A 12 -3.72 -4.08 11.23
N GLU A 13 -2.77 -4.16 12.16
CA GLU A 13 -2.93 -4.89 13.42
C GLU A 13 -3.21 -3.97 14.60
N SER A 14 -3.11 -2.67 14.40
CA SER A 14 -3.31 -1.69 15.46
C SER A 14 -4.24 -0.60 14.96
N ALA A 15 -5.26 -0.25 15.77
CA ALA A 15 -6.18 0.82 15.41
C ALA A 15 -5.46 2.15 15.23
N GLU A 16 -4.38 2.35 15.96
CA GLU A 16 -3.63 3.60 15.90
C GLU A 16 -2.90 3.78 14.57
N ALA A 17 -2.67 2.69 13.85
CA ALA A 17 -1.99 2.75 12.57
C ALA A 17 -2.88 3.32 11.46
N ALA A 18 -4.20 3.31 11.65
CA ALA A 18 -5.13 3.68 10.59
C ALA A 18 -4.93 5.13 10.11
N THR A 19 -4.73 6.06 11.03
CA THR A 19 -4.60 7.47 10.68
C THR A 19 -3.37 7.75 9.82
N PRO A 20 -2.15 7.37 10.25
CA PRO A 20 -0.97 7.61 9.41
C PRO A 20 -1.03 6.83 8.10
N LEU A 21 -1.61 5.63 8.13
CA LEU A 21 -1.76 4.84 6.91
C LEU A 21 -2.65 5.54 5.89
N ASN A 22 -3.83 5.97 6.31
CA ASN A 22 -4.76 6.63 5.40
C ASN A 22 -4.22 7.97 4.90
N TYR A 23 -3.51 8.69 5.74
CA TYR A 23 -2.87 9.94 5.34
C TYR A 23 -1.86 9.69 4.22
N LEU A 24 -1.05 8.66 4.40
CA LEU A 24 -0.01 8.31 3.42
C LEU A 24 -0.63 7.85 2.09
N LEU A 25 -1.66 7.01 2.16
CA LEU A 25 -2.33 6.55 0.95
C LEU A 25 -3.02 7.69 0.22
N HIS A 26 -3.55 8.67 0.96
CA HIS A 26 -4.14 9.85 0.35
C HIS A 26 -3.07 10.66 -0.39
N GLU A 27 -1.91 10.80 0.21
CA GLU A 27 -0.80 11.53 -0.37
C GLU A 27 -0.36 10.94 -1.71
N TYR A 28 -0.40 9.61 -1.82
CA TYR A 28 -0.04 8.91 -3.04
C TYR A 28 -1.23 8.62 -3.94
N GLY A 29 -2.39 9.22 -3.63
CA GLY A 29 -3.61 9.01 -4.38
C GLY A 29 -3.48 9.11 -5.90
N PRO A 30 -2.74 10.11 -6.43
CA PRO A 30 -2.61 10.22 -7.89
C PRO A 30 -2.04 8.99 -8.58
N TYR A 31 -1.32 8.15 -7.85
CA TYR A 31 -0.73 6.93 -8.42
C TYR A 31 -1.59 5.70 -8.18
N ILE A 32 -2.58 5.79 -7.30
CA ILE A 32 -3.36 4.62 -6.90
C ILE A 32 -4.43 4.33 -7.94
N VAL A 33 -4.41 3.12 -8.47
CA VAL A 33 -5.40 2.66 -9.45
C VAL A 33 -6.66 2.22 -8.74
N GLY A 34 -6.49 1.57 -7.60
CA GLY A 34 -7.62 1.13 -6.79
C GLY A 34 -7.14 0.55 -5.48
N ARG A 35 -8.06 0.44 -4.54
CA ARG A 35 -7.75 -0.18 -3.25
C ARG A 35 -8.98 -0.89 -2.72
N MET A 36 -8.75 -1.92 -1.93
CA MET A 36 -9.81 -2.68 -1.31
C MET A 36 -9.44 -2.95 0.13
N GLY A 37 -10.38 -2.74 1.04
CA GLY A 37 -10.17 -3.01 2.44
C GLY A 37 -11.17 -4.04 2.94
N ILE A 38 -10.69 -4.99 3.73
CA ILE A 38 -11.52 -6.03 4.31
C ILE A 38 -11.29 -6.04 5.82
N PRO A 39 -12.26 -5.55 6.61
CA PRO A 39 -12.14 -5.69 8.06
C PRO A 39 -12.37 -7.15 8.43
N TYR A 40 -11.50 -7.68 9.28
CA TYR A 40 -11.62 -9.06 9.71
C TYR A 40 -11.67 -9.11 11.22
N SER A 41 -12.87 -9.05 11.76
CA SER A 41 -13.08 -8.89 13.19
C SER A 41 -12.62 -10.09 14.01
N LYS A 42 -12.63 -11.29 13.43
CA LYS A 42 -12.17 -12.49 14.12
C LYS A 42 -10.74 -12.36 14.61
N LYS A 43 -9.90 -11.68 13.85
CA LYS A 43 -8.47 -11.47 14.20
C LYS A 43 -8.19 -10.04 14.60
N GLU A 44 -9.22 -9.20 14.61
CA GLU A 44 -9.09 -7.78 14.96
C GLU A 44 -8.08 -7.07 14.08
N VAL A 45 -8.09 -7.38 12.79
CA VAL A 45 -7.20 -6.75 11.82
C VAL A 45 -8.01 -6.22 10.64
N ASN A 46 -7.41 -5.27 9.92
CA ASN A 46 -7.92 -4.86 8.62
C ASN A 46 -6.92 -5.27 7.56
N ILE A 47 -7.42 -5.82 6.47
CA ILE A 47 -6.57 -6.26 5.36
C ILE A 47 -6.81 -5.30 4.21
N ILE A 48 -5.75 -4.65 3.74
CA ILE A 48 -5.88 -3.65 2.68
C ILE A 48 -5.00 -4.07 1.51
N SER A 49 -5.57 -3.99 0.32
CA SER A 49 -4.86 -4.26 -0.91
C SER A 49 -4.88 -2.98 -1.74
N VAL A 50 -3.70 -2.54 -2.19
CA VAL A 50 -3.57 -1.31 -2.96
C VAL A 50 -2.89 -1.63 -4.28
N VAL A 51 -3.48 -1.18 -5.38
CA VAL A 51 -2.88 -1.29 -6.70
C VAL A 51 -2.39 0.08 -7.11
N ILE A 52 -1.13 0.16 -7.51
CA ILE A 52 -0.50 1.43 -7.84
C ILE A 52 0.20 1.31 -9.20
N ASP A 53 0.13 2.38 -9.97
CA ASP A 53 0.83 2.50 -11.24
C ASP A 53 1.72 3.73 -11.15
N ALA A 54 3.03 3.52 -11.03
CA ALA A 54 3.93 4.62 -10.72
C ALA A 54 5.37 4.29 -11.15
N PRO A 55 6.22 5.31 -11.26
CA PRO A 55 7.66 5.05 -11.43
C PRO A 55 8.17 4.22 -10.26
N GLU A 56 9.17 3.41 -10.53
CA GLU A 56 9.67 2.48 -9.51
C GLU A 56 10.17 3.19 -8.25
N ASN A 57 10.77 4.37 -8.40
CA ASN A 57 11.23 5.13 -7.23
C ASN A 57 10.07 5.59 -6.35
N VAL A 58 8.91 5.86 -6.94
CA VAL A 58 7.72 6.25 -6.19
C VAL A 58 7.18 5.04 -5.43
N ILE A 59 7.15 3.87 -6.08
CA ILE A 59 6.70 2.63 -5.42
C ILE A 59 7.60 2.33 -4.23
N SER A 60 8.91 2.43 -4.41
CA SER A 60 9.87 2.17 -3.34
C SER A 60 9.71 3.16 -2.18
N ALA A 61 9.47 4.43 -2.50
CA ALA A 61 9.28 5.45 -1.48
C ALA A 61 8.04 5.15 -0.64
N LEU A 62 6.93 4.81 -1.30
CA LEU A 62 5.69 4.48 -0.59
C LEU A 62 5.88 3.24 0.27
N SER A 63 6.48 2.18 -0.28
CA SER A 63 6.74 0.94 0.46
C SER A 63 7.59 1.21 1.70
N GLY A 64 8.63 2.02 1.56
CA GLY A 64 9.49 2.36 2.67
C GLY A 64 8.77 3.13 3.77
N LYS A 65 7.94 4.10 3.37
CA LYS A 65 7.17 4.89 4.33
C LYS A 65 6.13 4.04 5.04
N LEU A 66 5.46 3.15 4.30
CA LEU A 66 4.49 2.23 4.92
C LEU A 66 5.18 1.33 5.93
N GLY A 67 6.36 0.84 5.58
CA GLY A 67 7.10 -0.06 6.48
C GLY A 67 7.52 0.57 7.79
N ARG A 68 7.52 1.91 7.87
CA ARG A 68 7.87 2.61 9.11
C ARG A 68 6.68 2.84 10.02
N ILE A 69 5.46 2.56 9.56
CA ILE A 69 4.28 2.72 10.40
C ILE A 69 4.20 1.53 11.35
N GLY A 70 4.18 1.79 12.66
CA GLY A 70 4.03 0.71 13.62
C GLY A 70 2.63 0.12 13.56
N GLY A 71 2.52 -1.18 13.82
CA GLY A 71 1.22 -1.85 13.87
C GLY A 71 0.69 -2.31 12.53
N ILE A 72 1.53 -2.33 11.49
CA ILE A 72 1.12 -2.89 10.20
C ILE A 72 2.20 -3.81 9.66
N SER A 73 1.79 -4.74 8.81
CA SER A 73 2.69 -5.59 8.03
C SER A 73 2.47 -5.25 6.56
N VAL A 74 3.56 -5.13 5.80
CA VAL A 74 3.49 -4.68 4.40
C VAL A 74 4.32 -5.57 3.52
N LYS A 75 3.77 -5.91 2.35
CA LYS A 75 4.50 -6.59 1.27
C LYS A 75 4.15 -5.92 -0.04
N THR A 76 5.15 -5.70 -0.86
CA THR A 76 4.96 -5.09 -2.18
C THR A 76 5.45 -6.04 -3.26
N MET A 77 4.62 -6.22 -4.27
CA MET A 77 4.97 -7.02 -5.43
C MET A 77 4.91 -6.12 -6.66
N ILE A 78 6.02 -6.02 -7.38
CA ILE A 78 6.11 -5.22 -8.59
C ILE A 78 6.02 -6.15 -9.79
N ALA A 79 5.23 -5.75 -10.80
CA ALA A 79 5.10 -6.54 -12.01
C ALA A 79 6.46 -6.73 -12.67
N LYS A 80 6.73 -7.94 -13.14
CA LYS A 80 8.00 -8.27 -13.76
C LYS A 80 8.12 -7.72 -15.16
N THR A 81 7.01 -7.68 -15.89
CA THR A 81 7.00 -7.18 -17.25
C THR A 81 6.81 -5.68 -17.27
N LYS A 82 7.50 -5.02 -18.21
CA LYS A 82 7.28 -3.61 -18.42
C LYS A 82 5.89 -3.39 -19.00
N ASN A 83 5.21 -2.38 -18.50
CA ASN A 83 3.95 -1.94 -19.07
C ASN A 83 4.21 -0.88 -20.11
N LYS A 84 3.54 -0.98 -21.20
CA LYS A 84 3.69 -0.03 -22.30
C LYS A 84 2.80 1.17 -22.14
#